data_d3e872a72e1c72e56729c48baf361f8a
#
_entry.id   d3e872a72e1c72e56729c48baf361f8a
#
_cell.length_a   1.000
_cell.length_b   1.000
_cell.length_c   1.000
_cell.angle_alpha   90.00
_cell.angle_beta   90.00
_cell.angle_gamma   90.00
#
_symmetry.space_group_name_H-M   'P 1'
#
loop_
_entity.id
_entity.type
_entity.pdbx_description
1 polymer ?
#
loop_
_entity_poly.entity_id
_entity_poly.type
_entity_poly.pdbx_seq_one_letter_code
_entity_poly.pdbx_strand_id
1 'polypeptide(L)'
;MLSFLSVLLFSCKDDEQQRQAATLKAQKQNDSILKVISGNWNFNVPPITPKVAAQIGSWNEWAQFNNELSQKPTGSISAYRTKTKNLVNKADLLKNNIPAFFDKPQVRSRIGVLITKVKSLYTYINIDVIPDKKVISLIKEVTHEMTSLQNQFDELVRFSEIPKEFGEEEMIKALDTVRRANPDAIPSANTTSPVKPIGPGVSRKRI
;
A
#
# COMPACT_ATOMS: atom_id res chain seq x y z
N MET A 1 37.63 -37.93 -53.00
CA MET A 1 36.87 -36.71 -52.52
C MET A 1 35.55 -37.04 -51.84
N LEU A 2 35.26 -38.30 -51.50
CA LEU A 2 33.98 -38.68 -50.88
C LEU A 2 34.00 -38.77 -49.33
N SER A 3 35.19 -38.68 -48.72
CA SER A 3 35.41 -38.91 -47.28
C SER A 3 35.21 -37.61 -46.40
N PHE A 4 35.18 -36.46 -47.01
CA PHE A 4 35.08 -35.16 -46.26
C PHE A 4 33.66 -34.71 -45.93
N LEU A 5 32.66 -35.30 -46.58
CA LEU A 5 31.25 -34.95 -46.39
C LEU A 5 30.60 -35.63 -45.16
N SER A 6 31.24 -36.72 -44.69
CA SER A 6 30.71 -37.52 -43.57
C SER A 6 30.91 -36.89 -42.18
N VAL A 7 31.88 -35.98 -42.01
CA VAL A 7 32.24 -35.39 -40.72
C VAL A 7 31.24 -34.27 -40.31
N LEU A 8 30.57 -33.62 -41.26
CA LEU A 8 29.64 -32.53 -40.98
C LEU A 8 28.30 -33.00 -40.37
N LEU A 9 27.94 -34.26 -40.50
CA LEU A 9 26.67 -34.79 -39.99
C LEU A 9 26.72 -35.18 -38.49
N PHE A 10 27.90 -35.37 -37.91
CA PHE A 10 28.04 -35.71 -36.48
C PHE A 10 28.02 -34.50 -35.58
N SER A 11 28.41 -33.30 -36.04
CA SER A 11 28.43 -32.06 -35.23
C SER A 11 27.04 -31.59 -34.83
N CYS A 12 25.99 -31.83 -35.62
CA CYS A 12 24.61 -31.40 -35.30
C CYS A 12 23.95 -32.24 -34.18
N LYS A 13 24.36 -33.48 -33.94
CA LYS A 13 23.76 -34.34 -32.92
C LYS A 13 24.19 -33.96 -31.50
N ASP A 14 25.45 -33.58 -31.34
CA ASP A 14 25.98 -33.18 -30.02
C ASP A 14 25.38 -31.84 -29.54
N ASP A 15 25.17 -30.91 -30.46
CA ASP A 15 24.51 -29.63 -30.16
C ASP A 15 23.04 -29.82 -29.74
N GLU A 16 22.32 -30.76 -30.37
CA GLU A 16 20.91 -31.06 -30.03
C GLU A 16 20.81 -31.71 -28.66
N GLN A 17 21.67 -32.64 -28.30
CA GLN A 17 21.70 -33.28 -26.99
C GLN A 17 22.08 -32.29 -25.88
N GLN A 18 23.03 -31.38 -26.13
CA GLN A 18 23.37 -30.33 -25.18
C GLN A 18 22.20 -29.37 -24.94
N ARG A 19 21.50 -28.96 -25.99
CA ARG A 19 20.28 -28.10 -25.87
C ARG A 19 19.19 -28.79 -25.07
N GLN A 20 18.92 -30.08 -25.36
CA GLN A 20 17.93 -30.85 -24.62
C GLN A 20 18.31 -30.99 -23.12
N ALA A 21 19.58 -31.30 -22.84
CA ALA A 21 20.09 -31.40 -21.48
C ALA A 21 19.98 -30.06 -20.71
N ALA A 22 20.32 -28.95 -21.38
CA ALA A 22 20.18 -27.61 -20.83
C ALA A 22 18.71 -27.25 -20.55
N THR A 23 17.81 -27.58 -21.48
CA THR A 23 16.37 -27.36 -21.32
C THR A 23 15.80 -28.13 -20.15
N LEU A 24 16.12 -29.42 -20.04
CA LEU A 24 15.70 -30.27 -18.91
C LEU A 24 16.23 -29.76 -17.56
N LYS A 25 17.48 -29.30 -17.54
CA LYS A 25 18.06 -28.68 -16.33
C LYS A 25 17.34 -27.42 -15.93
N ALA A 26 17.07 -26.52 -16.89
CA ALA A 26 16.33 -25.30 -16.65
C ALA A 26 14.89 -25.58 -16.17
N GLN A 27 14.21 -26.57 -16.75
CA GLN A 27 12.88 -26.99 -16.33
C GLN A 27 12.89 -27.51 -14.90
N LYS A 28 13.79 -28.42 -14.53
CA LYS A 28 13.92 -28.93 -13.16
C LYS A 28 14.19 -27.81 -12.15
N GLN A 29 15.03 -26.85 -12.54
CA GLN A 29 15.30 -25.67 -11.70
C GLN A 29 14.05 -24.81 -11.50
N ASN A 30 13.31 -24.54 -12.57
CA ASN A 30 12.06 -23.79 -12.51
C ASN A 30 11.00 -24.51 -11.67
N ASP A 31 10.88 -25.82 -11.77
CA ASP A 31 9.95 -26.62 -10.97
C ASP A 31 10.30 -26.56 -9.47
N SER A 32 11.60 -26.63 -9.16
CA SER A 32 12.08 -26.49 -7.78
C SER A 32 11.75 -25.10 -7.21
N ILE A 33 12.05 -24.04 -7.97
CA ILE A 33 11.75 -22.64 -7.58
C ILE A 33 10.24 -22.47 -7.41
N LEU A 34 9.44 -22.98 -8.35
CA LEU A 34 7.98 -22.91 -8.29
C LEU A 34 7.45 -23.57 -7.01
N LYS A 35 7.95 -24.75 -6.67
CA LYS A 35 7.54 -25.45 -5.43
C LYS A 35 7.81 -24.60 -4.19
N VAL A 36 8.99 -23.99 -4.11
CA VAL A 36 9.39 -23.14 -2.98
C VAL A 36 8.53 -21.87 -2.91
N ILE A 37 8.36 -21.14 -4.01
CA ILE A 37 7.56 -19.92 -4.07
C ILE A 37 6.09 -20.24 -3.78
N SER A 38 5.54 -21.28 -4.41
CA SER A 38 4.16 -21.72 -4.22
C SER A 38 3.87 -22.07 -2.75
N GLY A 39 4.79 -22.77 -2.09
CA GLY A 39 4.66 -23.11 -0.67
C GLY A 39 4.65 -21.89 0.25
N ASN A 40 5.31 -20.81 -0.15
CA ASN A 40 5.42 -19.58 0.65
C ASN A 40 4.53 -18.43 0.14
N TRP A 41 3.75 -18.63 -0.92
CA TRP A 41 2.84 -17.62 -1.45
C TRP A 41 1.60 -17.49 -0.57
N ASN A 42 1.76 -16.81 0.54
CA ASN A 42 0.70 -16.54 1.50
C ASN A 42 0.92 -15.17 2.12
N PHE A 43 0.00 -14.26 1.84
CA PHE A 43 -0.06 -12.93 2.44
C PHE A 43 -1.03 -12.99 3.63
N ASN A 44 -0.52 -13.35 4.77
CA ASN A 44 -1.30 -13.59 5.99
C ASN A 44 -1.73 -12.27 6.64
N VAL A 45 -2.54 -11.48 5.90
CA VAL A 45 -3.04 -10.18 6.33
C VAL A 45 -4.27 -10.38 7.21
N PRO A 46 -4.30 -9.83 8.44
CA PRO A 46 -5.48 -9.91 9.30
C PRO A 46 -6.68 -9.16 8.67
N PRO A 47 -7.91 -9.53 9.00
CA PRO A 47 -9.08 -8.77 8.58
C PRO A 47 -9.08 -7.37 9.21
N ILE A 48 -9.60 -6.38 8.47
CA ILE A 48 -9.82 -5.04 9.00
C ILE A 48 -10.93 -5.04 10.06
N THR A 49 -10.84 -4.13 11.03
CA THR A 49 -11.87 -4.00 12.05
C THR A 49 -13.20 -3.48 11.46
N PRO A 50 -14.35 -3.79 12.06
CA PRO A 50 -15.65 -3.30 11.57
C PRO A 50 -15.72 -1.77 11.49
N LYS A 51 -15.07 -1.06 12.41
CA LYS A 51 -15.02 0.39 12.42
C LYS A 51 -14.24 0.94 11.21
N VAL A 52 -13.09 0.34 10.90
CA VAL A 52 -12.31 0.68 9.70
C VAL A 52 -13.09 0.34 8.45
N ALA A 53 -13.75 -0.83 8.40
CA ALA A 53 -14.56 -1.24 7.26
C ALA A 53 -15.67 -0.23 6.96
N ALA A 54 -16.33 0.30 7.97
CA ALA A 54 -17.36 1.35 7.82
C ALA A 54 -16.80 2.64 7.21
N GLN A 55 -15.56 3.04 7.56
CA GLN A 55 -14.91 4.24 7.05
C GLN A 55 -14.29 4.04 5.65
N ILE A 56 -13.83 2.82 5.33
CA ILE A 56 -13.34 2.47 3.99
C ILE A 56 -14.46 2.57 2.95
N GLY A 57 -15.70 2.17 3.32
CA GLY A 57 -16.88 2.34 2.49
C GLY A 57 -16.71 1.76 1.08
N SER A 58 -16.87 2.61 0.06
CA SER A 58 -16.82 2.23 -1.36
C SER A 58 -15.43 2.40 -2.01
N TRP A 59 -14.34 2.34 -1.26
CA TRP A 59 -13.00 2.42 -1.83
C TRP A 59 -12.70 1.16 -2.65
N ASN A 60 -13.10 1.19 -3.91
CA ASN A 60 -12.98 0.06 -4.82
C ASN A 60 -11.54 -0.41 -5.05
N GLU A 61 -10.60 0.52 -5.08
CA GLU A 61 -9.18 0.22 -5.30
C GLU A 61 -8.62 -0.63 -4.16
N TRP A 62 -9.02 -0.33 -2.92
CA TRP A 62 -8.69 -1.15 -1.75
C TRP A 62 -9.27 -2.57 -1.87
N ALA A 63 -10.56 -2.67 -2.21
CA ALA A 63 -11.23 -3.95 -2.37
C ALA A 63 -10.60 -4.80 -3.48
N GLN A 64 -10.30 -4.19 -4.62
CA GLN A 64 -9.67 -4.86 -5.76
C GLN A 64 -8.24 -5.32 -5.44
N PHE A 65 -7.46 -4.50 -4.74
CA PHE A 65 -6.11 -4.88 -4.36
C PHE A 65 -6.12 -6.05 -3.37
N ASN A 66 -6.98 -6.01 -2.33
CA ASN A 66 -7.11 -7.11 -1.37
C ASN A 66 -7.58 -8.41 -2.04
N ASN A 67 -8.55 -8.33 -2.94
CA ASN A 67 -9.01 -9.48 -3.71
C ASN A 67 -7.88 -10.08 -4.56
N GLU A 68 -7.11 -9.23 -5.25
CA GLU A 68 -5.94 -9.68 -6.02
C GLU A 68 -4.89 -10.30 -5.10
N LEU A 69 -4.61 -9.71 -3.93
CA LEU A 69 -3.61 -10.21 -2.99
C LEU A 69 -4.00 -11.58 -2.40
N SER A 70 -5.27 -11.81 -2.11
CA SER A 70 -5.78 -13.05 -1.50
C SER A 70 -5.74 -14.26 -2.43
N GLN A 71 -5.73 -14.05 -3.74
CA GLN A 71 -5.76 -15.13 -4.72
C GLN A 71 -4.37 -15.68 -4.99
N LYS A 72 -4.18 -16.96 -4.70
CA LYS A 72 -2.93 -17.67 -5.02
C LYS A 72 -2.95 -18.13 -6.48
N PRO A 73 -1.90 -17.82 -7.25
CA PRO A 73 -1.76 -18.37 -8.62
C PRO A 73 -1.48 -19.87 -8.58
N THR A 74 -1.90 -20.57 -9.63
CA THR A 74 -1.67 -22.01 -9.80
C THR A 74 -0.89 -22.27 -11.08
N GLY A 75 -0.19 -23.38 -11.14
CA GLY A 75 0.50 -23.85 -12.34
C GLY A 75 1.95 -23.40 -12.41
N SER A 76 2.30 -22.52 -13.34
CA SER A 76 3.68 -22.21 -13.72
C SER A 76 4.25 -20.93 -13.11
N ILE A 77 5.57 -20.75 -13.17
CA ILE A 77 6.22 -19.46 -12.83
C ILE A 77 5.63 -18.29 -13.63
N SER A 78 5.21 -18.53 -14.88
CA SER A 78 4.53 -17.50 -15.68
C SER A 78 3.24 -16.99 -15.03
N ALA A 79 2.47 -17.87 -14.39
CA ALA A 79 1.27 -17.46 -13.64
C ALA A 79 1.62 -16.52 -12.47
N TYR A 80 2.72 -16.79 -11.75
CA TYR A 80 3.22 -15.91 -10.67
C TYR A 80 3.74 -14.57 -11.21
N ARG A 81 4.40 -14.55 -12.37
CA ARG A 81 4.80 -13.31 -13.06
C ARG A 81 3.61 -12.46 -13.44
N THR A 82 2.58 -13.06 -14.04
CA THR A 82 1.32 -12.37 -14.37
C THR A 82 0.62 -11.86 -13.11
N LYS A 83 0.57 -12.68 -12.06
CA LYS A 83 -0.01 -12.31 -10.77
C LYS A 83 0.67 -11.09 -10.14
N THR A 84 1.99 -11.07 -10.11
CA THR A 84 2.73 -9.91 -9.58
C THR A 84 2.55 -8.65 -10.43
N LYS A 85 2.42 -8.77 -11.75
CA LYS A 85 2.08 -7.65 -12.63
C LYS A 85 0.70 -7.07 -12.29
N ASN A 86 -0.28 -7.93 -12.08
CA ASN A 86 -1.64 -7.51 -11.69
C ASN A 86 -1.62 -6.84 -10.31
N LEU A 87 -0.87 -7.40 -9.35
CA LEU A 87 -0.69 -6.79 -8.03
C LEU A 87 -0.09 -5.38 -8.12
N VAL A 88 0.93 -5.17 -8.97
CA VAL A 88 1.50 -3.83 -9.20
C VAL A 88 0.44 -2.87 -9.74
N ASN A 89 -0.30 -3.29 -10.76
CA ASN A 89 -1.35 -2.45 -11.36
C ASN A 89 -2.41 -2.05 -10.31
N LYS A 90 -2.86 -3.01 -9.48
CA LYS A 90 -3.84 -2.71 -8.42
C LYS A 90 -3.25 -1.89 -7.27
N ALA A 91 -2.00 -2.13 -6.91
CA ALA A 91 -1.30 -1.35 -5.89
C ALA A 91 -1.13 0.12 -6.32
N ASP A 92 -0.75 0.39 -7.57
CA ASP A 92 -0.61 1.75 -8.08
C ASP A 92 -1.94 2.54 -8.02
N LEU A 93 -3.07 1.86 -8.16
CA LEU A 93 -4.40 2.47 -8.06
C LEU A 93 -4.80 2.85 -6.63
N LEU A 94 -4.17 2.28 -5.58
CA LEU A 94 -4.47 2.61 -4.18
C LEU A 94 -4.27 4.09 -3.83
N LYS A 95 -3.57 4.86 -4.65
CA LYS A 95 -3.42 6.31 -4.46
C LYS A 95 -4.66 7.09 -4.85
N ASN A 96 -5.58 6.45 -5.57
CA ASN A 96 -6.77 7.09 -6.11
C ASN A 96 -7.96 6.87 -5.16
N ASN A 97 -8.85 7.83 -5.13
CA ASN A 97 -10.14 7.76 -4.43
C ASN A 97 -10.02 7.35 -2.95
N ILE A 98 -8.91 7.70 -2.29
CA ILE A 98 -8.73 7.45 -0.86
C ILE A 98 -9.89 8.15 -0.13
N PRO A 99 -10.67 7.44 0.72
CA PRO A 99 -11.73 8.08 1.50
C PRO A 99 -11.21 9.29 2.27
N ALA A 100 -11.95 10.39 2.29
CA ALA A 100 -11.52 11.66 2.90
C ALA A 100 -11.05 11.49 4.36
N PHE A 101 -11.69 10.57 5.10
CA PHE A 101 -11.29 10.21 6.45
C PHE A 101 -9.85 9.69 6.54
N PHE A 102 -9.46 8.82 5.59
CA PHE A 102 -8.14 8.22 5.52
C PHE A 102 -7.15 8.98 4.63
N ASP A 103 -7.57 10.03 3.94
CA ASP A 103 -6.68 10.82 3.08
C ASP A 103 -5.77 11.73 3.91
N LYS A 104 -4.81 11.12 4.56
CA LYS A 104 -3.81 11.75 5.43
C LYS A 104 -2.40 11.45 4.93
N PRO A 105 -1.42 12.34 5.18
CA PRO A 105 -0.03 12.15 4.77
C PRO A 105 0.56 10.80 5.21
N GLN A 106 0.22 10.36 6.43
CA GLN A 106 0.71 9.09 7.00
C GLN A 106 0.21 7.88 6.18
N VAL A 107 -1.07 7.88 5.80
CA VAL A 107 -1.68 6.83 4.98
C VAL A 107 -1.08 6.83 3.57
N ARG A 108 -0.97 8.01 2.94
CA ARG A 108 -0.35 8.14 1.61
C ARG A 108 1.10 7.66 1.60
N SER A 109 1.86 7.94 2.64
CA SER A 109 3.24 7.46 2.80
C SER A 109 3.29 5.93 2.87
N ARG A 110 2.46 5.31 3.72
CA ARG A 110 2.41 3.83 3.87
C ARG A 110 1.95 3.14 2.57
N ILE A 111 0.97 3.70 1.87
CA ILE A 111 0.59 3.22 0.53
C ILE A 111 1.80 3.27 -0.42
N GLY A 112 2.59 4.33 -0.38
CA GLY A 112 3.80 4.46 -1.19
C GLY A 112 4.84 3.37 -0.89
N VAL A 113 5.05 3.05 0.39
CA VAL A 113 5.96 1.96 0.80
C VAL A 113 5.42 0.60 0.34
N LEU A 114 4.13 0.33 0.55
CA LEU A 114 3.49 -0.90 0.09
C LEU A 114 3.66 -1.11 -1.42
N ILE A 115 3.39 -0.07 -2.23
CA ILE A 115 3.57 -0.11 -3.68
C ILE A 115 5.02 -0.45 -4.04
N THR A 116 5.97 0.14 -3.33
CA THR A 116 7.41 -0.12 -3.56
C THR A 116 7.76 -1.58 -3.29
N LYS A 117 7.21 -2.18 -2.21
CA LYS A 117 7.43 -3.60 -1.90
C LYS A 117 6.79 -4.53 -2.93
N VAL A 118 5.57 -4.22 -3.39
CA VAL A 118 4.89 -4.97 -4.46
C VAL A 118 5.69 -4.88 -5.78
N LYS A 119 6.19 -3.71 -6.14
CA LYS A 119 7.07 -3.53 -7.32
C LYS A 119 8.39 -4.30 -7.19
N SER A 120 8.97 -4.33 -6.01
CA SER A 120 10.16 -5.14 -5.75
C SER A 120 9.86 -6.64 -5.92
N LEU A 121 8.73 -7.13 -5.41
CA LEU A 121 8.31 -8.51 -5.61
C LEU A 121 8.15 -8.85 -7.10
N TYR A 122 7.50 -7.96 -7.86
CA TYR A 122 7.39 -8.09 -9.32
C TYR A 122 8.77 -8.14 -9.99
N THR A 123 9.68 -7.27 -9.63
CA THR A 123 11.03 -7.23 -10.21
C THR A 123 11.75 -8.55 -10.00
N TYR A 124 11.81 -9.02 -8.74
CA TYR A 124 12.60 -10.22 -8.42
C TYR A 124 11.99 -11.54 -8.95
N ILE A 125 10.69 -11.59 -9.19
CA ILE A 125 10.07 -12.79 -9.79
C ILE A 125 10.19 -12.81 -11.31
N ASN A 126 10.54 -11.66 -11.94
CA ASN A 126 10.65 -11.52 -13.38
C ASN A 126 12.11 -11.60 -13.92
N ILE A 127 13.12 -11.64 -13.05
CA ILE A 127 14.51 -11.86 -13.49
C ILE A 127 14.73 -13.32 -13.89
N ASP A 128 15.74 -13.56 -14.72
CA ASP A 128 16.01 -14.88 -15.29
C ASP A 128 16.33 -15.94 -14.23
N VAL A 129 17.19 -15.60 -13.26
CA VAL A 129 17.50 -16.46 -12.11
C VAL A 129 16.78 -15.91 -10.89
N ILE A 130 15.65 -16.53 -10.57
CA ILE A 130 14.80 -16.07 -9.47
C ILE A 130 15.45 -16.42 -8.13
N PRO A 131 15.78 -15.41 -7.28
CA PRO A 131 16.31 -15.64 -5.94
C PRO A 131 15.14 -15.94 -4.98
N ASP A 132 14.81 -17.22 -4.82
CA ASP A 132 13.66 -17.70 -4.04
C ASP A 132 13.60 -17.11 -2.63
N LYS A 133 14.74 -17.07 -1.92
CA LYS A 133 14.83 -16.48 -0.57
C LYS A 133 14.44 -15.00 -0.55
N LYS A 134 14.86 -14.23 -1.57
CA LYS A 134 14.50 -12.82 -1.67
C LYS A 134 13.01 -12.63 -2.00
N VAL A 135 12.47 -13.48 -2.87
CA VAL A 135 11.03 -13.47 -3.19
C VAL A 135 10.21 -13.77 -1.93
N ILE A 136 10.60 -14.78 -1.14
CA ILE A 136 9.93 -15.12 0.12
C ILE A 136 10.02 -13.96 1.13
N SER A 137 11.19 -13.30 1.25
CA SER A 137 11.34 -12.12 2.09
C SER A 137 10.37 -11.01 1.66
N LEU A 138 10.26 -10.74 0.35
CA LEU A 138 9.38 -9.72 -0.18
C LEU A 138 7.90 -10.03 0.02
N ILE A 139 7.48 -11.31 -0.03
CA ILE A 139 6.12 -11.70 0.34
C ILE A 139 5.82 -11.33 1.80
N LYS A 140 6.75 -11.60 2.72
CA LYS A 140 6.62 -11.20 4.13
C LYS A 140 6.63 -9.69 4.30
N GLU A 141 7.47 -8.98 3.56
CA GLU A 141 7.55 -7.52 3.58
C GLU A 141 6.22 -6.90 3.09
N VAL A 142 5.63 -7.39 2.00
CA VAL A 142 4.31 -6.95 1.53
C VAL A 142 3.23 -7.19 2.58
N THR A 143 3.24 -8.36 3.24
CA THR A 143 2.33 -8.67 4.34
C THR A 143 2.49 -7.70 5.51
N HIS A 144 3.73 -7.39 5.87
CA HIS A 144 4.05 -6.44 6.93
C HIS A 144 3.52 -5.03 6.60
N GLU A 145 3.75 -4.55 5.38
CA GLU A 145 3.27 -3.22 4.97
C GLU A 145 1.74 -3.15 4.91
N MET A 146 1.07 -4.23 4.48
CA MET A 146 -0.40 -4.32 4.55
C MET A 146 -0.90 -4.21 5.99
N THR A 147 -0.33 -4.97 6.90
CA THR A 147 -0.69 -4.92 8.33
C THR A 147 -0.38 -3.54 8.93
N SER A 148 0.74 -2.95 8.56
CA SER A 148 1.14 -1.60 9.00
C SER A 148 0.15 -0.53 8.52
N LEU A 149 -0.34 -0.66 7.27
CA LEU A 149 -1.36 0.25 6.73
C LEU A 149 -2.71 0.09 7.44
N GLN A 150 -3.12 -1.15 7.73
CA GLN A 150 -4.34 -1.42 8.49
C GLN A 150 -4.26 -0.88 9.92
N ASN A 151 -3.14 -1.05 10.59
CA ASN A 151 -2.89 -0.47 11.91
C ASN A 151 -3.00 1.06 11.89
N GLN A 152 -2.54 1.71 10.81
CA GLN A 152 -2.71 3.15 10.64
C GLN A 152 -4.17 3.56 10.48
N PHE A 153 -4.99 2.74 9.81
CA PHE A 153 -6.44 2.99 9.73
C PHE A 153 -7.09 2.88 11.11
N ASP A 154 -6.77 1.82 11.86
CA ASP A 154 -7.29 1.63 13.23
C ASP A 154 -6.88 2.78 14.15
N GLU A 155 -5.65 3.26 14.04
CA GLU A 155 -5.16 4.40 14.79
C GLU A 155 -5.96 5.67 14.50
N LEU A 156 -6.22 5.97 13.22
CA LEU A 156 -7.02 7.14 12.83
C LEU A 156 -8.46 7.05 13.34
N VAL A 157 -9.07 5.86 13.26
CA VAL A 157 -10.42 5.65 13.83
C VAL A 157 -10.41 5.87 15.33
N ARG A 158 -9.44 5.29 16.04
CA ARG A 158 -9.30 5.46 17.50
C ARG A 158 -9.11 6.92 17.87
N PHE A 159 -8.28 7.67 17.17
CA PHE A 159 -8.07 9.09 17.44
C PHE A 159 -9.33 9.93 17.19
N SER A 160 -10.14 9.57 16.19
CA SER A 160 -11.38 10.28 15.92
C SER A 160 -12.45 10.10 17.01
N GLU A 161 -12.33 9.04 17.81
CA GLU A 161 -13.25 8.72 18.90
C GLU A 161 -12.87 9.39 20.24
N ILE A 162 -11.68 9.98 20.34
CA ILE A 162 -11.24 10.69 21.53
C ILE A 162 -12.02 12.01 21.60
N PRO A 163 -12.78 12.28 22.70
CA PRO A 163 -13.45 13.55 22.88
C PRO A 163 -12.42 14.70 22.90
N LYS A 164 -12.70 15.76 22.17
CA LYS A 164 -11.86 16.96 22.21
C LYS A 164 -12.02 17.66 23.57
N GLU A 165 -10.90 18.10 24.13
CA GLU A 165 -10.93 18.88 25.36
C GLU A 165 -11.44 20.30 25.09
N PHE A 166 -12.00 20.94 26.15
CA PHE A 166 -12.45 22.32 26.07
C PHE A 166 -11.28 23.25 25.68
N GLY A 167 -11.44 24.02 24.60
CA GLY A 167 -10.39 24.91 24.07
C GLY A 167 -9.46 24.31 23.00
N GLU A 168 -9.48 22.98 22.80
CA GLU A 168 -8.63 22.33 21.79
C GLU A 168 -9.02 22.77 20.36
N GLU A 169 -10.31 22.99 20.12
CA GLU A 169 -10.82 23.42 18.83
C GLU A 169 -10.36 24.83 18.46
N GLU A 170 -10.34 25.74 19.44
CA GLU A 170 -9.79 27.09 19.29
C GLU A 170 -8.29 27.07 19.02
N MET A 171 -7.55 26.18 19.71
CA MET A 171 -6.12 26.03 19.50
C MET A 171 -5.81 25.48 18.09
N ILE A 172 -6.55 24.49 17.62
CA ILE A 172 -6.39 23.95 16.26
C ILE A 172 -6.66 25.05 15.21
N LYS A 173 -7.72 25.84 15.39
CA LYS A 173 -8.03 26.99 14.51
C LYS A 173 -6.92 28.04 14.56
N ALA A 174 -6.32 28.27 15.73
CA ALA A 174 -5.21 29.21 15.88
C ALA A 174 -3.92 28.73 15.21
N LEU A 175 -3.71 27.40 15.07
CA LEU A 175 -2.54 26.78 14.42
C LEU A 175 -2.75 26.62 12.91
N ASP A 176 -3.93 26.87 12.37
CA ASP A 176 -4.22 26.75 10.93
C ASP A 176 -3.44 27.82 10.15
N THR A 177 -2.31 27.39 9.58
CA THR A 177 -1.40 28.25 8.81
C THR A 177 -2.01 28.73 7.50
N VAL A 178 -2.92 27.96 6.89
CA VAL A 178 -3.63 28.35 5.66
C VAL A 178 -4.53 29.55 5.92
N ARG A 179 -5.25 29.52 7.04
CA ARG A 179 -6.09 30.62 7.48
C ARG A 179 -5.29 31.87 7.86
N ARG A 180 -4.11 31.69 8.46
CA ARG A 180 -3.19 32.80 8.79
C ARG A 180 -2.55 33.45 7.55
N ALA A 181 -2.30 32.64 6.52
CA ALA A 181 -1.72 33.11 5.26
C ALA A 181 -2.72 33.88 4.38
N ASN A 182 -4.03 33.78 4.66
CA ASN A 182 -5.07 34.48 3.93
C ASN A 182 -5.88 35.38 4.91
N PRO A 183 -5.51 36.66 5.07
CA PRO A 183 -6.19 37.59 5.96
C PRO A 183 -7.66 37.80 5.59
N ASP A 184 -8.05 37.62 4.32
CA ASP A 184 -9.44 37.76 3.87
C ASP A 184 -10.32 36.55 4.23
N ALA A 185 -9.72 35.43 4.68
CA ALA A 185 -10.42 34.25 5.18
C ALA A 185 -10.82 34.37 6.66
N ILE A 186 -10.45 35.45 7.35
CA ILE A 186 -10.88 35.74 8.71
C ILE A 186 -12.29 36.33 8.61
N PRO A 187 -13.35 35.67 9.12
CA PRO A 187 -14.67 36.32 9.21
C PRO A 187 -14.52 37.57 10.03
N SER A 188 -14.90 38.72 9.46
CA SER A 188 -15.01 39.96 10.24
C SER A 188 -15.80 39.66 11.51
N ALA A 189 -15.18 39.79 12.67
CA ALA A 189 -15.89 39.73 13.92
C ALA A 189 -16.98 40.81 13.86
N ASN A 190 -18.24 40.42 13.72
CA ASN A 190 -19.35 41.32 13.86
C ASN A 190 -19.34 41.82 15.32
N THR A 191 -18.61 42.90 15.55
CA THR A 191 -18.64 43.69 16.74
C THR A 191 -19.95 44.47 16.76
N THR A 192 -21.02 43.82 17.18
CA THR A 192 -22.20 44.55 17.69
C THR A 192 -22.92 43.70 18.75
N SER A 193 -22.28 43.55 19.90
CA SER A 193 -23.06 43.41 21.13
C SER A 193 -23.20 44.83 21.71
N PRO A 194 -24.39 45.37 21.82
CA PRO A 194 -24.58 46.66 22.48
C PRO A 194 -24.23 46.51 23.97
N VAL A 195 -23.16 47.20 24.38
CA VAL A 195 -22.85 47.38 25.80
C VAL A 195 -24.02 48.11 26.44
N LYS A 196 -24.77 47.42 27.28
CA LYS A 196 -25.83 47.99 28.13
C LYS A 196 -25.18 49.03 29.05
N PRO A 197 -25.63 50.31 29.05
CA PRO A 197 -25.02 51.30 29.90
C PRO A 197 -25.28 50.96 31.37
N ILE A 198 -24.23 50.99 32.17
CA ILE A 198 -24.28 50.83 33.64
C ILE A 198 -24.94 52.11 34.17
N GLY A 199 -26.08 51.94 34.76
CA GLY A 199 -26.78 53.06 35.44
C GLY A 199 -25.98 53.65 36.60
N PRO A 200 -26.22 54.92 36.95
CA PRO A 200 -25.42 55.64 37.93
C PRO A 200 -25.54 55.07 39.34
N GLY A 201 -24.38 54.89 39.96
CA GLY A 201 -24.24 54.28 41.26
C GLY A 201 -24.98 54.98 42.36
N VAL A 202 -25.62 54.19 43.22
CA VAL A 202 -26.24 54.61 44.45
C VAL A 202 -25.19 55.05 45.45
N SER A 203 -25.27 56.37 45.83
CA SER A 203 -24.45 56.98 46.85
C SER A 203 -24.72 56.37 48.23
N ARG A 204 -23.67 55.74 48.84
CA ARG A 204 -23.75 55.32 50.26
C ARG A 204 -23.54 56.53 51.16
N LYS A 205 -24.64 56.97 51.86
CA LYS A 205 -24.53 57.84 53.03
C LYS A 205 -23.85 57.09 54.17
N ARG A 206 -22.79 57.70 54.75
CA ARG A 206 -22.24 57.32 56.05
C ARG A 206 -23.14 57.88 57.14
N ILE A 207 -23.41 57.07 58.11
CA ILE A 207 -23.67 57.43 59.51
C ILE A 207 -22.75 56.58 60.34
#